data_415190408a157f614939a6052c967949
#
_entry.id   415190408a157f614939a6052c967949
#
_cell.length_a   1.000
_cell.length_b   1.000
_cell.length_c   1.000
_cell.angle_alpha   90.00
_cell.angle_beta   90.00
_cell.angle_gamma   90.00
#
_symmetry.space_group_name_H-M   'P 1'
#
loop_
_entity.id
_entity.type
_entity.pdbx_description
1 polymer ?
#
loop_
_entity_poly.entity_id
_entity_poly.type
_entity_poly.pdbx_seq_one_letter_code
_entity_poly.pdbx_strand_id
1 'polypeptide(L)'
;MIALPFLQSVSTVLGSAVPSGPKPAKKLVMMYVPNGLVRRCFFPGEDKAAVPVGFLGGFSADKEKNRRRAKNEPGIYPVQLTETMQPLAPHTGDITLVTGLDRTYQDGQDVHAQGASCYLTSVSPVQAAERRMAHPNGRSLDQVIGDNVGHTSIYRTLEISSNGFTAGKEDFYFDNISWYGPDRIAPSIKDPKKLYDRLFMADSYRTHVTDVTDLLLADAKTLSNKLGRDDRETFGNFMEMIRDVEGRIAKLQKLVSTADIRVPKDEILPRGEYIRLQADLMLLALQMGITNIATFMVGPERWEAPMLYEGVFDKPVGHHVMTHNQQGDGYKDVQKIDSFNMQQYAYVLQRMKEIKEADGTSLLDNSLVTYGAGLGDGATHQYFDLPLIVAGTGQGQIKQGRFIHCKSGTLNSNMWLTLAKLMGVKIEQYADSTGVISDLWA
;
A
#
# COMPACT_ATOMS: atom_id res chain seq x y z
N MET A 1 24.79 -2.08 11.71
CA MET A 1 25.28 -2.88 10.55
C MET A 1 24.26 -2.69 9.44
N ILE A 2 24.62 -2.02 8.37
CA ILE A 2 23.71 -1.82 7.24
C ILE A 2 23.69 -3.12 6.44
N ALA A 3 22.51 -3.70 6.22
CA ALA A 3 22.38 -4.87 5.38
C ALA A 3 22.62 -4.47 3.92
N LEU A 4 23.63 -5.05 3.30
CA LEU A 4 23.87 -4.91 1.86
C LEU A 4 22.92 -5.84 1.09
N PRO A 5 22.56 -5.51 -0.17
CA PRO A 5 21.86 -6.45 -1.03
C PRO A 5 22.68 -7.73 -1.15
N PHE A 6 22.01 -8.87 -1.28
CA PHE A 6 22.70 -10.13 -1.46
C PHE A 6 23.52 -10.11 -2.74
N LEU A 7 24.80 -10.46 -2.63
CA LEU A 7 25.76 -10.42 -3.73
C LEU A 7 26.33 -11.83 -3.93
N GLN A 8 26.15 -12.42 -5.11
CA GLN A 8 26.53 -13.80 -5.39
C GLN A 8 28.04 -14.02 -5.28
N SER A 9 28.86 -13.05 -5.71
CA SER A 9 30.31 -13.15 -5.65
C SER A 9 30.91 -13.15 -4.25
N VAL A 10 30.16 -12.68 -3.23
CA VAL A 10 30.63 -12.73 -1.83
C VAL A 10 30.55 -14.16 -1.27
N SER A 11 29.62 -14.98 -1.72
CA SER A 11 29.52 -16.39 -1.32
C SER A 11 30.62 -17.27 -1.91
N THR A 12 31.17 -16.93 -3.07
CA THR A 12 32.26 -17.68 -3.71
C THR A 12 33.63 -17.47 -3.03
N VAL A 13 33.82 -16.34 -2.35
CA VAL A 13 35.05 -16.07 -1.58
C VAL A 13 35.14 -16.94 -0.32
N LEU A 14 34.03 -17.51 0.15
CA LEU A 14 33.95 -18.37 1.30
C LEU A 14 34.07 -19.88 0.95
N GLY A 15 34.43 -20.25 -0.28
CA GLY A 15 34.89 -21.60 -0.63
C GLY A 15 33.81 -22.67 -0.75
N SER A 16 32.56 -22.30 -0.91
CA SER A 16 31.48 -23.27 -1.18
C SER A 16 31.04 -23.20 -2.61
N ALA A 17 30.91 -24.36 -3.28
CA ALA A 17 30.24 -24.45 -4.59
C ALA A 17 28.87 -23.76 -4.49
N VAL A 18 28.56 -22.89 -5.48
CA VAL A 18 27.34 -22.05 -5.49
C VAL A 18 26.11 -22.90 -5.26
N PRO A 19 25.56 -22.97 -4.04
CA PRO A 19 24.16 -23.30 -3.91
C PRO A 19 23.39 -22.10 -4.51
N SER A 20 22.32 -22.34 -5.24
CA SER A 20 21.30 -21.32 -5.47
C SER A 20 21.14 -20.54 -4.17
N GLY A 21 21.37 -19.22 -4.17
CA GLY A 21 21.37 -18.43 -2.94
C GLY A 21 20.13 -18.74 -2.07
N PRO A 22 20.13 -18.44 -0.79
CA PRO A 22 19.00 -18.73 0.06
C PRO A 22 17.74 -18.13 -0.59
N LYS A 23 16.68 -18.94 -0.68
CA LYS A 23 15.42 -18.48 -1.26
C LYS A 23 15.01 -17.16 -0.61
N PRO A 24 14.74 -16.10 -1.38
CA PRO A 24 14.32 -14.82 -0.83
C PRO A 24 13.12 -14.95 0.10
N ALA A 25 13.06 -14.12 1.13
CA ALA A 25 11.87 -14.07 1.98
C ALA A 25 10.69 -13.54 1.18
N LYS A 26 9.49 -14.10 1.37
CA LYS A 26 8.27 -13.53 0.81
C LYS A 26 7.98 -12.16 1.43
N LYS A 27 7.49 -11.23 0.63
CA LYS A 27 7.14 -9.89 1.09
C LYS A 27 5.66 -9.60 0.88
N LEU A 28 5.11 -8.77 1.75
CA LEU A 28 3.74 -8.27 1.66
C LEU A 28 3.76 -6.75 1.70
N VAL A 29 3.17 -6.13 0.69
CA VAL A 29 2.92 -4.69 0.65
C VAL A 29 1.43 -4.45 0.51
N MET A 30 0.86 -3.65 1.38
CA MET A 30 -0.57 -3.33 1.37
C MET A 30 -0.74 -1.83 1.13
N MET A 31 -1.02 -1.45 -0.13
CA MET A 31 -1.30 -0.06 -0.49
C MET A 31 -2.78 0.23 -0.34
N TYR A 32 -3.09 1.31 0.37
CA TYR A 32 -4.42 1.78 0.65
C TYR A 32 -4.68 3.14 0.00
N VAL A 33 -5.82 3.29 -0.66
CA VAL A 33 -6.28 4.57 -1.21
C VAL A 33 -7.53 5.05 -0.51
N PRO A 34 -7.62 6.36 -0.21
CA PRO A 34 -8.72 6.91 0.57
C PRO A 34 -9.97 7.18 -0.27
N ASN A 35 -11.09 7.36 0.43
CA ASN A 35 -12.36 7.89 -0.06
C ASN A 35 -13.09 7.02 -1.10
N GLY A 36 -12.76 5.73 -1.21
CA GLY A 36 -13.34 4.86 -2.21
C GLY A 36 -12.92 5.22 -3.64
N LEU A 37 -13.64 4.71 -4.63
CA LEU A 37 -13.32 4.86 -6.05
C LEU A 37 -14.56 5.24 -6.86
N VAL A 38 -14.36 5.80 -8.05
CA VAL A 38 -15.44 5.95 -9.04
C VAL A 38 -15.76 4.59 -9.65
N ARG A 39 -16.78 3.92 -9.13
CA ARG A 39 -17.12 2.53 -9.47
C ARG A 39 -17.18 2.25 -10.96
N ARG A 40 -17.95 3.06 -11.71
CA ARG A 40 -18.16 2.89 -13.15
C ARG A 40 -16.88 2.96 -14.00
N CYS A 41 -15.82 3.57 -13.45
CA CYS A 41 -14.52 3.70 -14.11
C CYS A 41 -13.49 2.70 -13.60
N PHE A 42 -13.79 2.01 -12.48
CA PHE A 42 -12.89 1.04 -11.88
C PHE A 42 -13.35 -0.41 -12.03
N PHE A 43 -14.64 -0.71 -11.81
CA PHE A 43 -15.13 -2.09 -11.81
C PHE A 43 -15.51 -2.56 -13.21
N PRO A 44 -14.94 -3.68 -13.71
CA PRO A 44 -15.40 -4.29 -14.95
C PRO A 44 -16.87 -4.68 -14.87
N GLY A 45 -17.65 -4.41 -15.94
CA GLY A 45 -19.06 -4.75 -16.01
C GLY A 45 -19.99 -3.83 -15.23
N GLU A 46 -19.50 -2.78 -14.58
CA GLU A 46 -20.32 -1.77 -13.92
C GLU A 46 -21.08 -0.93 -14.94
N ASP A 47 -22.33 -0.56 -14.61
CA ASP A 47 -23.16 0.27 -15.47
C ASP A 47 -22.66 1.73 -15.48
N LYS A 48 -22.20 2.18 -16.65
CA LYS A 48 -21.65 3.52 -16.80
C LYS A 48 -22.72 4.64 -16.71
N ALA A 49 -23.97 4.33 -17.01
CA ALA A 49 -25.05 5.32 -17.04
C ALA A 49 -25.61 5.67 -15.66
N ALA A 50 -25.50 4.78 -14.70
CA ALA A 50 -26.13 4.95 -13.41
C ALA A 50 -25.23 5.69 -12.42
N VAL A 51 -25.51 6.94 -12.14
CA VAL A 51 -24.92 7.67 -11.01
C VAL A 51 -25.93 7.72 -9.87
N PRO A 52 -25.57 7.46 -8.61
CA PRO A 52 -26.47 7.76 -7.51
C PRO A 52 -26.81 9.24 -7.54
N VAL A 53 -28.10 9.54 -7.50
CA VAL A 53 -28.56 10.91 -7.34
C VAL A 53 -28.46 11.24 -5.84
N GLY A 54 -27.51 12.08 -5.51
CA GLY A 54 -27.36 12.64 -4.17
C GLY A 54 -26.63 11.76 -3.15
N PHE A 55 -26.06 12.42 -2.15
CA PHE A 55 -25.54 11.82 -0.94
C PHE A 55 -26.69 11.23 -0.11
N LEU A 56 -26.71 9.94 0.00
CA LEU A 56 -27.63 9.28 0.95
C LEU A 56 -26.98 9.28 2.32
N GLY A 57 -27.14 10.36 3.05
CA GLY A 57 -26.67 10.46 4.43
C GLY A 57 -27.21 9.32 5.31
N GLY A 58 -26.37 8.78 6.17
CA GLY A 58 -26.74 7.76 7.13
C GLY A 58 -26.81 6.33 6.57
N PHE A 59 -26.71 5.36 7.45
CA PHE A 59 -26.86 3.94 7.18
C PHE A 59 -28.34 3.56 7.24
N SER A 60 -29.00 3.40 6.10
CA SER A 60 -30.38 2.96 6.05
C SER A 60 -30.53 1.68 5.22
N ALA A 61 -31.57 0.88 5.49
CA ALA A 61 -31.92 -0.29 4.71
C ALA A 61 -32.15 0.03 3.22
N ASP A 62 -32.48 1.28 2.88
CA ASP A 62 -32.61 1.74 1.50
C ASP A 62 -31.29 1.81 0.75
N LYS A 63 -30.16 1.87 1.46
CA LYS A 63 -28.83 1.79 0.82
C LYS A 63 -28.55 0.42 0.21
N GLU A 64 -29.11 -0.65 0.76
CA GLU A 64 -29.02 -1.96 0.13
C GLU A 64 -29.68 -2.00 -1.25
N LYS A 65 -30.81 -1.30 -1.44
CA LYS A 65 -31.49 -1.19 -2.73
C LYS A 65 -30.67 -0.42 -3.78
N ASN A 66 -29.82 0.49 -3.32
CA ASN A 66 -28.92 1.27 -4.17
C ASN A 66 -27.50 0.67 -4.29
N ARG A 67 -27.32 -0.53 -3.77
CA ARG A 67 -26.07 -1.30 -3.91
C ARG A 67 -25.75 -1.45 -5.40
N ARG A 68 -24.71 -0.79 -5.84
CA ARG A 68 -24.14 -1.04 -7.14
C ARG A 68 -23.18 -2.18 -7.04
N ARG A 69 -23.45 -3.20 -7.82
CA ARG A 69 -22.53 -4.32 -8.04
C ARG A 69 -22.27 -4.43 -9.52
N ALA A 70 -21.06 -4.83 -9.85
CA ALA A 70 -20.76 -5.22 -11.21
C ALA A 70 -21.74 -6.31 -11.66
N LYS A 71 -22.17 -6.26 -12.92
CA LYS A 71 -23.15 -7.20 -13.49
C LYS A 71 -22.53 -8.56 -13.87
N ASN A 72 -21.26 -8.79 -13.53
CA ASN A 72 -20.60 -10.06 -13.81
C ASN A 72 -21.15 -11.17 -12.92
N GLU A 73 -21.31 -12.34 -13.48
CA GLU A 73 -21.54 -13.55 -12.70
C GLU A 73 -20.24 -13.93 -11.94
N PRO A 74 -20.36 -14.59 -10.76
CA PRO A 74 -19.18 -15.09 -10.07
C PRO A 74 -18.34 -16.02 -10.95
N GLY A 75 -17.02 -15.80 -10.98
CA GLY A 75 -16.13 -16.58 -11.83
C GLY A 75 -14.76 -15.95 -12.03
N ILE A 76 -13.97 -16.61 -12.88
CA ILE A 76 -12.61 -16.17 -13.25
C ILE A 76 -12.64 -15.74 -14.71
N TYR A 77 -12.16 -14.55 -14.98
CA TYR A 77 -12.12 -13.93 -16.29
C TYR A 77 -10.70 -13.46 -16.63
N PRO A 78 -10.37 -13.23 -17.90
CA PRO A 78 -9.18 -12.46 -18.26
C PRO A 78 -9.22 -11.07 -17.63
N VAL A 79 -8.06 -10.54 -17.24
CA VAL A 79 -7.99 -9.19 -16.71
C VAL A 79 -8.46 -8.18 -17.75
N GLN A 80 -9.33 -7.28 -17.33
CA GLN A 80 -9.83 -6.16 -18.15
C GLN A 80 -9.47 -4.86 -17.46
N LEU A 81 -8.65 -4.07 -18.12
CA LEU A 81 -8.29 -2.75 -17.63
C LEU A 81 -9.41 -1.75 -17.95
N THR A 82 -10.00 -1.21 -16.91
CA THR A 82 -10.96 -0.11 -16.99
C THR A 82 -10.25 1.23 -17.16
N GLU A 83 -11.00 2.34 -17.24
CA GLU A 83 -10.46 3.69 -17.44
C GLU A 83 -9.46 4.06 -16.32
N THR A 84 -9.78 3.77 -15.08
CA THR A 84 -8.91 4.05 -13.92
C THR A 84 -7.66 3.17 -13.92
N MET A 85 -7.74 1.96 -14.47
CA MET A 85 -6.65 0.98 -14.43
C MET A 85 -5.66 1.12 -15.60
N GLN A 86 -5.84 2.05 -16.54
CA GLN A 86 -4.94 2.19 -17.71
C GLN A 86 -3.45 2.28 -17.35
N PRO A 87 -3.04 2.91 -16.23
CA PRO A 87 -1.63 2.91 -15.82
C PRO A 87 -1.05 1.50 -15.59
N LEU A 88 -1.87 0.48 -15.38
CA LEU A 88 -1.45 -0.91 -15.19
C LEU A 88 -1.28 -1.69 -16.51
N ALA A 89 -1.43 -1.06 -17.67
CA ALA A 89 -1.27 -1.75 -18.95
C ALA A 89 0.05 -2.55 -19.10
N PRO A 90 1.22 -2.05 -18.62
CA PRO A 90 2.46 -2.82 -18.63
C PRO A 90 2.48 -4.00 -17.65
N HIS A 91 1.53 -4.08 -16.72
CA HIS A 91 1.47 -5.02 -15.60
C HIS A 91 0.29 -5.98 -15.66
N THR A 92 -0.41 -6.09 -16.80
CA THR A 92 -1.60 -6.96 -16.94
C THR A 92 -1.31 -8.42 -16.60
N GLY A 93 -0.10 -8.89 -16.91
CA GLY A 93 0.36 -10.24 -16.56
C GLY A 93 0.82 -10.41 -15.10
N ASP A 94 0.97 -9.31 -14.37
CA ASP A 94 1.51 -9.30 -13.01
C ASP A 94 0.42 -9.10 -11.94
N ILE A 95 -0.85 -8.88 -12.34
CA ILE A 95 -1.97 -8.51 -11.46
C ILE A 95 -3.14 -9.47 -11.54
N THR A 96 -3.87 -9.58 -10.44
CA THR A 96 -5.23 -10.14 -10.39
C THR A 96 -6.15 -9.10 -9.74
N LEU A 97 -7.22 -8.73 -10.44
CA LEU A 97 -8.31 -7.95 -9.88
C LEU A 97 -9.26 -8.87 -9.13
N VAL A 98 -9.64 -8.52 -7.90
CA VAL A 98 -10.63 -9.25 -7.10
C VAL A 98 -11.77 -8.31 -6.74
N THR A 99 -13.00 -8.70 -7.04
CA THR A 99 -14.21 -7.94 -6.73
C THR A 99 -15.27 -8.84 -6.07
N GLY A 100 -16.37 -8.27 -5.61
CA GLY A 100 -17.38 -9.01 -4.85
C GLY A 100 -17.01 -9.26 -3.40
N LEU A 101 -16.01 -8.54 -2.87
CA LEU A 101 -15.60 -8.62 -1.47
C LEU A 101 -16.39 -7.62 -0.63
N ASP A 102 -17.06 -8.11 0.41
CA ASP A 102 -17.94 -7.31 1.23
C ASP A 102 -17.43 -7.20 2.67
N ARG A 103 -17.68 -6.05 3.29
CA ARG A 103 -17.67 -5.88 4.72
C ARG A 103 -19.12 -5.77 5.18
N THR A 104 -19.56 -6.66 6.06
CA THR A 104 -20.99 -6.83 6.38
C THR A 104 -21.50 -5.87 7.43
N TYR A 105 -20.63 -5.34 8.29
CA TYR A 105 -21.00 -4.39 9.32
C TYR A 105 -20.86 -2.95 8.83
N GLN A 106 -21.82 -2.12 9.19
CA GLN A 106 -21.90 -0.70 8.79
C GLN A 106 -22.19 0.22 9.98
N ASP A 107 -22.21 -0.35 11.19
CA ASP A 107 -22.59 0.39 12.39
C ASP A 107 -21.46 1.18 12.99
N GLY A 108 -21.80 2.26 13.69
CA GLY A 108 -20.92 2.99 14.60
C GLY A 108 -20.54 4.36 14.08
N GLN A 109 -19.28 4.59 13.92
CA GLN A 109 -18.61 5.87 13.76
C GLN A 109 -18.69 6.47 12.35
N ASP A 110 -17.96 7.56 12.14
CA ASP A 110 -17.76 8.13 10.81
C ASP A 110 -17.36 7.06 9.79
N VAL A 111 -17.99 7.09 8.63
CA VAL A 111 -17.83 6.05 7.60
C VAL A 111 -16.41 5.96 7.06
N HIS A 112 -15.70 7.07 6.97
CA HIS A 112 -14.31 7.12 6.52
C HIS A 112 -13.37 6.61 7.61
N ALA A 113 -13.61 6.98 8.89
CA ALA A 113 -12.87 6.45 10.02
C ALA A 113 -12.93 4.92 10.07
N GLN A 114 -14.11 4.35 9.83
CA GLN A 114 -14.29 2.91 9.72
C GLN A 114 -13.65 2.35 8.45
N GLY A 115 -13.71 3.10 7.34
CA GLY A 115 -13.07 2.74 6.08
C GLY A 115 -11.61 2.38 6.29
N ALA A 116 -10.83 3.26 6.89
CA ALA A 116 -9.42 3.02 7.17
C ALA A 116 -9.22 2.05 8.35
N SER A 117 -9.75 2.38 9.53
CA SER A 117 -9.41 1.66 10.77
C SER A 117 -9.84 0.19 10.77
N CYS A 118 -10.92 -0.15 10.07
CA CYS A 118 -11.40 -1.52 9.96
C CYS A 118 -10.92 -2.26 8.70
N TYR A 119 -10.13 -1.63 7.83
CA TYR A 119 -9.72 -2.23 6.56
C TYR A 119 -8.94 -3.53 6.76
N LEU A 120 -7.89 -3.49 7.57
CA LEU A 120 -7.04 -4.65 7.84
C LEU A 120 -7.41 -5.41 9.11
N THR A 121 -8.32 -4.92 9.94
CA THR A 121 -8.76 -5.65 11.15
C THR A 121 -9.99 -6.50 10.91
N SER A 122 -10.86 -6.09 9.99
CA SER A 122 -12.17 -6.70 9.71
C SER A 122 -13.01 -6.95 10.96
N VAL A 123 -12.94 -6.03 11.94
CA VAL A 123 -13.70 -6.11 13.20
C VAL A 123 -14.78 -5.04 13.22
N SER A 124 -15.96 -5.41 13.73
CA SER A 124 -17.09 -4.47 13.82
C SER A 124 -16.79 -3.30 14.75
N PRO A 125 -17.06 -2.06 14.30
CA PRO A 125 -16.91 -0.88 15.14
C PRO A 125 -17.91 -0.78 16.28
N VAL A 126 -18.98 -1.56 16.28
CA VAL A 126 -19.97 -1.62 17.39
C VAL A 126 -19.31 -2.03 18.69
N GLN A 127 -18.45 -3.04 18.64
CA GLN A 127 -17.70 -3.49 19.83
C GLN A 127 -16.72 -2.41 20.33
N ALA A 128 -16.18 -1.59 19.44
CA ALA A 128 -15.35 -0.45 19.81
C ALA A 128 -16.19 0.69 20.41
N ALA A 129 -17.39 0.93 19.87
CA ALA A 129 -18.31 1.97 20.35
C ALA A 129 -18.80 1.71 21.78
N GLU A 130 -19.04 0.46 22.16
CA GLU A 130 -19.42 0.07 23.54
C GLU A 130 -18.37 0.52 24.58
N ARG A 131 -17.11 0.61 24.17
CA ARG A 131 -16.00 1.08 25.01
C ARG A 131 -15.80 2.60 24.96
N ARG A 132 -16.69 3.35 24.29
CA ARG A 132 -16.54 4.79 24.00
C ARG A 132 -15.24 5.16 23.29
N MET A 133 -14.69 4.24 22.53
CA MET A 133 -13.46 4.41 21.76
C MET A 133 -13.75 4.07 20.31
N ALA A 134 -13.20 4.83 19.39
CA ALA A 134 -13.43 4.61 17.97
C ALA A 134 -12.44 3.63 17.34
N HIS A 135 -11.54 3.05 18.11
CA HIS A 135 -10.55 2.10 17.64
C HIS A 135 -11.18 0.76 17.26
N PRO A 136 -10.73 0.14 16.18
CA PRO A 136 -11.14 -1.23 15.87
C PRO A 136 -10.71 -2.17 17.00
N ASN A 137 -11.57 -3.13 17.29
CA ASN A 137 -11.36 -4.04 18.42
C ASN A 137 -10.51 -5.26 18.04
N GLY A 138 -9.59 -5.12 17.10
CA GLY A 138 -8.80 -6.22 16.57
C GLY A 138 -7.37 -5.85 16.22
N ARG A 139 -6.55 -6.89 16.04
CA ARG A 139 -5.19 -6.79 15.51
C ARG A 139 -5.25 -6.83 13.98
N SER A 140 -4.56 -5.92 13.31
CA SER A 140 -4.56 -5.87 11.85
C SER A 140 -3.74 -7.01 11.22
N LEU A 141 -4.06 -7.33 9.98
CA LEU A 141 -3.48 -8.45 9.24
C LEU A 141 -1.95 -8.37 9.15
N ASP A 142 -1.40 -7.20 8.84
CA ASP A 142 0.04 -6.96 8.76
C ASP A 142 0.73 -7.32 10.08
N GLN A 143 0.13 -6.95 11.22
CA GLN A 143 0.66 -7.26 12.54
C GLN A 143 0.57 -8.75 12.87
N VAL A 144 -0.53 -9.42 12.48
CA VAL A 144 -0.68 -10.87 12.64
C VAL A 144 0.37 -11.61 11.81
N ILE A 145 0.58 -11.19 10.55
CA ILE A 145 1.61 -11.79 9.70
C ILE A 145 3.00 -11.49 10.25
N GLY A 146 3.26 -10.24 10.69
CA GLY A 146 4.53 -9.82 11.27
C GLY A 146 4.93 -10.63 12.50
N ASP A 147 3.98 -10.97 13.35
CA ASP A 147 4.26 -11.82 14.53
C ASP A 147 4.65 -13.25 14.14
N ASN A 148 4.15 -13.75 13.01
CA ASN A 148 4.38 -15.13 12.60
C ASN A 148 5.60 -15.31 11.70
N VAL A 149 5.90 -14.35 10.82
CA VAL A 149 6.94 -14.49 9.80
C VAL A 149 7.99 -13.35 9.82
N GLY A 150 7.78 -12.32 10.64
CA GLY A 150 8.66 -11.14 10.71
C GLY A 150 9.89 -11.27 11.59
N HIS A 151 10.16 -12.44 12.20
CA HIS A 151 11.24 -12.55 13.19
C HIS A 151 12.66 -12.49 12.59
N THR A 152 12.80 -12.66 11.29
CA THR A 152 14.09 -12.56 10.59
C THR A 152 14.43 -11.13 10.19
N SER A 153 13.47 -10.20 10.32
CA SER A 153 13.61 -8.80 9.94
C SER A 153 13.92 -7.93 11.17
N ILE A 154 14.57 -6.77 10.95
CA ILE A 154 14.82 -5.77 11.99
C ILE A 154 13.50 -5.21 12.52
N TYR A 155 12.61 -4.81 11.60
CA TYR A 155 11.23 -4.43 11.92
C TYR A 155 10.29 -5.52 11.43
N ARG A 156 9.38 -5.98 12.29
CA ARG A 156 8.37 -6.98 11.92
C ARG A 156 7.44 -6.47 10.84
N THR A 157 7.09 -5.19 10.92
CA THR A 157 6.22 -4.47 10.01
C THR A 157 6.69 -3.03 9.86
N LEU A 158 6.36 -2.38 8.76
CA LEU A 158 6.64 -0.97 8.49
C LEU A 158 5.36 -0.29 8.04
N GLU A 159 4.89 0.67 8.82
CA GLU A 159 3.67 1.43 8.59
C GLU A 159 4.02 2.80 8.03
N ILE A 160 3.51 3.10 6.82
CA ILE A 160 3.82 4.33 6.09
C ILE A 160 2.53 5.01 5.65
N SER A 161 2.53 6.33 5.67
CA SER A 161 1.49 7.16 5.07
C SER A 161 2.14 8.30 4.29
N SER A 162 1.48 8.77 3.24
CA SER A 162 1.95 9.93 2.47
C SER A 162 1.44 11.27 3.01
N ASN A 163 0.82 11.28 4.16
CA ASN A 163 0.32 12.50 4.76
C ASN A 163 0.98 12.77 6.11
N GLY A 164 1.58 13.95 6.27
CA GLY A 164 2.32 14.34 7.44
C GLY A 164 1.66 15.40 8.32
N PHE A 165 0.41 15.82 8.07
CA PHE A 165 0.01 17.16 8.50
C PHE A 165 -1.31 17.25 9.27
N THR A 166 -1.80 16.16 9.80
CA THR A 166 -2.99 16.16 10.65
C THR A 166 -2.63 16.49 12.10
N ALA A 167 -3.42 17.33 12.73
CA ALA A 167 -3.20 17.84 14.09
C ALA A 167 -4.39 17.57 15.04
N GLY A 168 -5.35 16.72 14.68
CA GLY A 168 -6.57 16.45 15.44
C GLY A 168 -6.56 15.13 16.20
N LYS A 169 -7.40 15.01 17.26
CA LYS A 169 -7.51 13.77 18.05
C LYS A 169 -8.21 12.63 17.32
N GLU A 170 -8.97 12.92 16.26
CA GLU A 170 -9.71 11.93 15.47
C GLU A 170 -8.91 11.39 14.29
N ASP A 171 -7.76 12.00 14.00
CA ASP A 171 -6.94 11.71 12.83
C ASP A 171 -6.44 10.27 12.77
N PHE A 172 -6.29 9.63 13.93
CA PHE A 172 -5.78 8.25 14.00
C PHE A 172 -6.62 7.23 13.23
N TYR A 173 -7.93 7.46 13.12
CA TYR A 173 -8.84 6.53 12.42
C TYR A 173 -8.84 6.75 10.94
N PHE A 174 -8.52 7.96 10.51
CA PHE A 174 -8.52 8.35 9.12
C PHE A 174 -7.19 8.07 8.44
N ASP A 175 -6.09 8.02 9.20
CA ASP A 175 -4.74 7.93 8.65
C ASP A 175 -3.93 6.71 9.08
N ASN A 176 -4.57 5.71 9.68
CA ASN A 176 -3.93 4.43 10.03
C ASN A 176 -4.83 3.25 9.68
N ILE A 177 -4.25 2.27 9.00
CA ILE A 177 -4.88 0.97 8.71
C ILE A 177 -4.31 -0.15 9.57
N SER A 178 -3.22 0.11 10.29
CA SER A 178 -2.47 -0.87 11.08
C SER A 178 -2.70 -0.70 12.58
N TRP A 179 -2.92 -1.81 13.28
CA TRP A 179 -3.28 -1.84 14.69
C TRP A 179 -2.59 -3.01 15.42
N TYR A 180 -1.86 -2.71 16.49
CA TYR A 180 -1.23 -3.74 17.33
C TYR A 180 -2.24 -4.62 18.07
N GLY A 181 -3.46 -4.17 18.18
CA GLY A 181 -4.54 -4.86 18.88
C GLY A 181 -5.64 -3.87 19.28
N PRO A 182 -6.61 -4.31 20.08
CA PRO A 182 -7.65 -3.42 20.56
C PRO A 182 -7.04 -2.15 21.18
N ASP A 183 -7.54 -0.99 20.77
CA ASP A 183 -7.18 0.33 21.28
C ASP A 183 -5.68 0.70 21.13
N ARG A 184 -4.92 0.00 20.29
CA ARG A 184 -3.50 0.25 20.08
C ARG A 184 -3.17 0.39 18.61
N ILE A 185 -3.00 1.63 18.16
CA ILE A 185 -2.53 1.91 16.80
C ILE A 185 -1.08 1.44 16.61
N ALA A 186 -0.77 0.99 15.38
CA ALA A 186 0.57 0.95 14.85
C ALA A 186 0.76 2.23 14.01
N PRO A 187 1.39 3.28 14.56
CA PRO A 187 1.33 4.61 13.97
C PRO A 187 2.16 4.68 12.69
N SER A 188 1.54 5.16 11.62
CA SER A 188 2.20 5.34 10.33
C SER A 188 3.22 6.48 10.35
N ILE A 189 4.35 6.25 9.70
CA ILE A 189 5.39 7.27 9.49
C ILE A 189 5.00 8.08 8.25
N LYS A 190 4.81 9.38 8.46
CA LYS A 190 4.31 10.30 7.44
C LYS A 190 5.42 11.12 6.80
N ASP A 191 6.47 11.43 7.54
CA ASP A 191 7.59 12.25 7.11
C ASP A 191 8.70 11.38 6.50
N PRO A 192 9.07 11.59 5.21
CA PRO A 192 10.12 10.82 4.55
C PRO A 192 11.47 10.90 5.27
N LYS A 193 11.80 12.05 5.87
CA LYS A 193 13.05 12.19 6.64
C LYS A 193 13.04 11.33 7.88
N LYS A 194 11.91 11.31 8.62
CA LYS A 194 11.77 10.43 9.80
C LYS A 194 11.79 8.96 9.41
N LEU A 195 11.21 8.61 8.25
CA LEU A 195 11.27 7.26 7.72
C LEU A 195 12.72 6.87 7.38
N TYR A 196 13.42 7.74 6.65
CA TYR A 196 14.84 7.55 6.34
C TYR A 196 15.69 7.38 7.61
N ASP A 197 15.52 8.26 8.58
CA ASP A 197 16.24 8.20 9.85
C ASP A 197 15.97 6.88 10.61
N ARG A 198 14.70 6.44 10.64
CA ARG A 198 14.33 5.17 11.27
C ARG A 198 14.99 3.97 10.59
N LEU A 199 15.05 4.00 9.27
CA LEU A 199 15.58 2.86 8.49
C LEU A 199 17.10 2.79 8.51
N PHE A 200 17.79 3.93 8.49
CA PHE A 200 19.22 3.99 8.20
C PHE A 200 20.07 4.64 9.29
N MET A 201 19.48 5.40 10.21
CA MET A 201 20.18 6.12 11.26
C MET A 201 19.98 5.44 12.61
N ALA A 202 20.79 4.43 12.94
CA ALA A 202 20.82 3.90 14.30
C ALA A 202 21.37 4.96 15.29
N ASP A 203 20.87 4.98 16.51
CA ASP A 203 21.22 5.99 17.54
C ASP A 203 22.72 6.16 17.78
N SER A 204 23.53 5.12 17.59
CA SER A 204 24.98 5.15 17.72
C SER A 204 25.72 5.90 16.61
N TYR A 205 25.08 6.18 15.49
CA TYR A 205 25.67 6.88 14.34
C TYR A 205 25.27 8.35 14.24
N ARG A 206 24.28 8.80 15.01
CA ARG A 206 23.77 10.18 14.97
C ARG A 206 24.82 11.27 15.21
N THR A 207 25.93 10.93 15.86
CA THR A 207 26.96 11.92 16.22
C THR A 207 28.09 12.05 15.22
N HIS A 208 28.23 11.17 14.25
CA HIS A 208 29.44 11.14 13.40
C HIS A 208 29.22 10.94 11.90
N VAL A 209 28.01 10.74 11.41
CA VAL A 209 27.79 10.48 9.98
C VAL A 209 26.71 11.42 9.43
N THR A 210 27.13 12.31 8.56
CA THR A 210 26.24 13.27 7.88
C THR A 210 25.55 12.67 6.66
N ASP A 211 26.05 11.54 6.15
CA ASP A 211 25.57 10.91 4.93
C ASP A 211 25.82 9.39 4.97
N VAL A 212 24.75 8.60 4.81
CA VAL A 212 24.82 7.12 4.75
C VAL A 212 25.56 6.69 3.48
N THR A 213 25.42 7.43 2.41
CA THR A 213 26.09 7.15 1.14
C THR A 213 27.61 7.31 1.25
N ASP A 214 28.07 8.31 1.97
CA ASP A 214 29.53 8.52 2.19
C ASP A 214 30.15 7.36 2.98
N LEU A 215 29.43 6.85 3.99
CA LEU A 215 29.87 5.68 4.73
C LEU A 215 29.92 4.42 3.87
N LEU A 216 28.87 4.20 3.07
CA LEU A 216 28.80 3.07 2.16
C LEU A 216 29.80 3.20 1.01
N LEU A 217 30.10 4.43 0.54
CA LEU A 217 31.05 4.68 -0.53
C LEU A 217 32.50 4.38 -0.12
N ALA A 218 32.86 4.63 1.14
CA ALA A 218 34.20 4.30 1.63
C ALA A 218 34.46 2.77 1.53
N ASP A 219 33.47 1.97 1.88
CA ASP A 219 33.55 0.51 1.79
C ASP A 219 33.14 -0.02 0.40
N ALA A 220 32.22 0.67 -0.30
CA ALA A 220 31.66 0.26 -1.58
C ALA A 220 32.70 0.13 -2.69
N LYS A 221 33.68 1.05 -2.75
CA LYS A 221 34.76 1.01 -3.76
C LYS A 221 35.64 -0.22 -3.57
N THR A 222 35.92 -0.55 -2.34
CA THR A 222 36.69 -1.75 -1.97
C THR A 222 35.88 -3.02 -2.24
N LEU A 223 34.61 -3.01 -1.92
CA LEU A 223 33.70 -4.13 -2.14
C LEU A 223 33.44 -4.34 -3.64
N SER A 224 33.10 -3.28 -4.38
CA SER A 224 32.83 -3.33 -5.82
C SER A 224 33.96 -3.97 -6.63
N ASN A 225 35.21 -3.75 -6.22
CA ASN A 225 36.38 -4.35 -6.86
C ASN A 225 36.49 -5.88 -6.63
N LYS A 226 35.79 -6.41 -5.62
CA LYS A 226 35.76 -7.84 -5.28
C LYS A 226 34.54 -8.56 -5.82
N LEU A 227 33.58 -7.82 -6.40
CA LEU A 227 32.34 -8.36 -6.92
C LEU A 227 32.48 -8.87 -8.35
N GLY A 228 31.74 -9.92 -8.70
CA GLY A 228 31.51 -10.35 -10.07
C GLY A 228 30.73 -9.29 -10.87
N ARG A 229 30.62 -9.49 -12.20
CA ARG A 229 30.00 -8.51 -13.09
C ARG A 229 28.55 -8.19 -12.71
N ASP A 230 27.72 -9.22 -12.52
CA ASP A 230 26.29 -9.08 -12.26
C ASP A 230 26.01 -8.51 -10.86
N ASP A 231 26.81 -8.93 -9.87
CA ASP A 231 26.73 -8.37 -8.51
C ASP A 231 27.18 -6.92 -8.45
N ARG A 232 28.16 -6.52 -9.30
CA ARG A 232 28.59 -5.13 -9.40
C ARG A 232 27.51 -4.24 -9.98
N GLU A 233 26.75 -4.74 -10.97
CA GLU A 233 25.61 -4.04 -11.53
C GLU A 233 24.48 -3.91 -10.47
N THR A 234 24.11 -5.00 -9.80
CA THR A 234 23.11 -5.00 -8.70
C THR A 234 23.49 -4.03 -7.59
N PHE A 235 24.75 -4.06 -7.18
CA PHE A 235 25.28 -3.15 -6.17
C PHE A 235 25.32 -1.70 -6.63
N GLY A 236 25.66 -1.46 -7.89
CA GLY A 236 25.63 -0.15 -8.52
C GLY A 236 24.24 0.47 -8.51
N ASN A 237 23.23 -0.28 -8.95
CA ASN A 237 21.84 0.13 -8.97
C ASN A 237 21.31 0.44 -7.56
N PHE A 238 21.68 -0.39 -6.57
CA PHE A 238 21.34 -0.15 -5.16
C PHE A 238 21.94 1.17 -4.64
N MET A 239 23.22 1.43 -4.90
CA MET A 239 23.89 2.65 -4.48
C MET A 239 23.30 3.89 -5.17
N GLU A 240 22.91 3.78 -6.44
CA GLU A 240 22.26 4.85 -7.19
C GLU A 240 20.89 5.18 -6.57
N MET A 241 20.09 4.16 -6.22
CA MET A 241 18.80 4.35 -5.58
C MET A 241 18.93 5.06 -4.22
N ILE A 242 19.92 4.69 -3.39
CA ILE A 242 20.19 5.39 -2.12
C ILE A 242 20.53 6.86 -2.38
N ARG A 243 21.42 7.15 -3.31
CA ARG A 243 21.81 8.54 -3.64
C ARG A 243 20.65 9.38 -4.14
N ASP A 244 19.78 8.81 -4.98
CA ASP A 244 18.59 9.49 -5.47
C ASP A 244 17.67 9.86 -4.29
N VAL A 245 17.40 8.92 -3.40
CA VAL A 245 16.57 9.15 -2.20
C VAL A 245 17.19 10.22 -1.29
N GLU A 246 18.49 10.14 -1.01
CA GLU A 246 19.20 11.15 -0.19
C GLU A 246 19.13 12.53 -0.84
N GLY A 247 19.36 12.63 -2.16
CA GLY A 247 19.23 13.88 -2.90
C GLY A 247 17.83 14.48 -2.82
N ARG A 248 16.79 13.65 -2.91
CA ARG A 248 15.40 14.07 -2.79
C ARG A 248 15.07 14.52 -1.35
N ILE A 249 15.57 13.82 -0.32
CA ILE A 249 15.43 14.21 1.08
C ILE A 249 16.14 15.54 1.34
N ALA A 250 17.38 15.71 0.85
CA ALA A 250 18.12 16.98 0.99
C ALA A 250 17.41 18.16 0.31
N LYS A 251 16.84 17.93 -0.89
CA LYS A 251 16.01 18.92 -1.57
C LYS A 251 14.77 19.29 -0.74
N LEU A 252 14.07 18.29 -0.18
CA LEU A 252 12.93 18.50 0.69
C LEU A 252 13.32 19.32 1.93
N GLN A 253 14.42 18.98 2.61
CA GLN A 253 14.90 19.70 3.78
C GLN A 253 15.23 21.16 3.45
N LYS A 254 15.86 21.41 2.30
CA LYS A 254 16.18 22.78 1.84
C LYS A 254 14.90 23.58 1.61
N LEU A 255 13.90 23.00 0.96
CA LEU A 255 12.59 23.63 0.75
C LEU A 255 11.91 23.96 2.07
N VAL A 256 11.94 23.06 3.04
CA VAL A 256 11.37 23.29 4.38
C VAL A 256 12.12 24.39 5.11
N SER A 257 13.46 24.45 5.03
CA SER A 257 14.28 25.44 5.76
C SER A 257 14.21 26.84 5.17
N THR A 258 13.93 26.98 3.87
CA THR A 258 13.81 28.28 3.19
C THR A 258 12.40 28.88 3.23
N ALA A 259 11.41 28.09 3.66
CA ALA A 259 10.03 28.54 3.80
C ALA A 259 9.85 29.33 5.11
N ASP A 260 10.28 30.59 5.11
CA ASP A 260 10.02 31.55 6.21
C ASP A 260 8.57 32.12 6.18
N ILE A 261 7.67 31.43 5.49
CA ILE A 261 6.27 31.81 5.34
C ILE A 261 5.43 30.65 5.83
N ARG A 262 4.30 30.92 6.48
CA ARG A 262 3.23 29.99 6.86
C ARG A 262 2.60 29.29 5.61
N VAL A 263 3.42 28.65 4.83
CA VAL A 263 2.98 27.79 3.72
C VAL A 263 2.50 26.50 4.38
N PRO A 264 1.29 26.04 4.11
CA PRO A 264 0.89 24.70 4.49
C PRO A 264 1.99 23.72 4.01
N LYS A 265 2.46 22.88 4.91
CA LYS A 265 3.57 21.94 4.61
C LYS A 265 3.30 21.02 3.43
N ASP A 266 2.05 20.92 3.01
CA ASP A 266 1.56 20.14 1.86
C ASP A 266 1.98 20.69 0.48
N GLU A 267 2.45 21.96 0.42
CA GLU A 267 2.87 22.60 -0.83
C GLU A 267 4.38 22.43 -1.15
N ILE A 268 5.11 21.72 -0.29
CA ILE A 268 6.58 21.66 -0.37
C ILE A 268 7.07 20.68 -1.44
N LEU A 269 6.37 19.58 -1.64
CA LEU A 269 6.62 18.65 -2.74
C LEU A 269 5.32 18.37 -3.51
N PRO A 270 5.40 18.22 -4.84
CA PRO A 270 4.31 17.64 -5.60
C PRO A 270 3.88 16.31 -4.97
N ARG A 271 2.58 16.06 -4.94
CA ARG A 271 2.03 14.90 -4.25
C ARG A 271 2.59 13.57 -4.76
N GLY A 272 2.73 13.41 -6.08
CA GLY A 272 3.28 12.19 -6.66
C GLY A 272 4.75 12.00 -6.29
N GLU A 273 5.55 13.07 -6.29
CA GLU A 273 6.94 13.02 -5.85
C GLU A 273 7.05 12.60 -4.38
N TYR A 274 6.19 13.15 -3.52
CA TYR A 274 6.14 12.78 -2.12
C TYR A 274 5.77 11.30 -1.90
N ILE A 275 4.73 10.81 -2.56
CA ILE A 275 4.30 9.40 -2.50
C ILE A 275 5.42 8.48 -3.00
N ARG A 276 6.07 8.82 -4.12
CA ARG A 276 7.16 8.02 -4.68
C ARG A 276 8.40 7.99 -3.79
N LEU A 277 8.72 9.09 -3.11
CA LEU A 277 9.82 9.12 -2.14
C LEU A 277 9.56 8.16 -0.97
N GLN A 278 8.34 8.16 -0.42
CA GLN A 278 7.95 7.20 0.61
C GLN A 278 7.98 5.75 0.09
N ALA A 279 7.51 5.54 -1.14
CA ALA A 279 7.56 4.23 -1.78
C ALA A 279 9.00 3.74 -1.98
N ASP A 280 9.91 4.58 -2.44
CA ASP A 280 11.32 4.20 -2.65
C ASP A 280 12.01 3.84 -1.34
N LEU A 281 11.73 4.57 -0.24
CA LEU A 281 12.21 4.22 1.09
C LEU A 281 11.67 2.85 1.56
N MET A 282 10.39 2.58 1.30
CA MET A 282 9.78 1.27 1.57
C MET A 282 10.47 0.17 0.75
N LEU A 283 10.69 0.39 -0.53
CA LEU A 283 11.35 -0.59 -1.41
C LEU A 283 12.79 -0.86 -1.00
N LEU A 284 13.54 0.15 -0.58
CA LEU A 284 14.85 -0.02 0.03
C LEU A 284 14.80 -0.90 1.27
N ALA A 285 13.85 -0.65 2.17
CA ALA A 285 13.68 -1.44 3.39
C ALA A 285 13.37 -2.92 3.08
N LEU A 286 12.53 -3.19 2.09
CA LEU A 286 12.20 -4.54 1.62
C LEU A 286 13.39 -5.23 0.94
N GLN A 287 14.12 -4.51 0.08
CA GLN A 287 15.30 -5.03 -0.61
C GLN A 287 16.43 -5.40 0.36
N MET A 288 16.60 -4.59 1.40
CA MET A 288 17.62 -4.82 2.43
C MET A 288 17.20 -5.83 3.49
N GLY A 289 15.97 -6.36 3.45
CA GLY A 289 15.45 -7.25 4.48
C GLY A 289 15.26 -6.58 5.85
N ILE A 290 15.20 -5.25 5.90
CA ILE A 290 14.90 -4.49 7.12
C ILE A 290 13.50 -4.83 7.60
N THR A 291 12.56 -5.00 6.67
CA THR A 291 11.24 -5.57 6.88
C THR A 291 10.84 -6.43 5.68
N ASN A 292 9.89 -7.35 5.89
CA ASN A 292 9.23 -8.09 4.81
C ASN A 292 7.75 -7.71 4.67
N ILE A 293 7.23 -6.83 5.51
CA ILE A 293 5.81 -6.48 5.56
C ILE A 293 5.70 -4.98 5.70
N ALA A 294 4.97 -4.34 4.77
CA ALA A 294 4.74 -2.92 4.80
C ALA A 294 3.26 -2.60 4.50
N THR A 295 2.73 -1.61 5.19
CA THR A 295 1.48 -0.94 4.84
C THR A 295 1.78 0.47 4.37
N PHE A 296 1.09 0.90 3.32
CA PHE A 296 1.28 2.22 2.74
C PHE A 296 -0.06 2.88 2.41
N MET A 297 -0.45 3.85 3.21
CA MET A 297 -1.59 4.71 2.89
C MET A 297 -1.15 5.83 1.94
N VAL A 298 -1.72 5.86 0.75
CA VAL A 298 -1.45 6.90 -0.26
C VAL A 298 -2.00 8.26 0.20
N GLY A 299 -2.98 8.27 1.08
CA GLY A 299 -3.54 9.43 1.72
C GLY A 299 -4.51 9.02 2.83
N PRO A 300 -4.85 9.91 3.75
CA PRO A 300 -5.85 9.65 4.78
C PRO A 300 -7.26 9.69 4.21
N GLU A 301 -8.14 8.94 4.84
CA GLU A 301 -9.57 9.09 4.62
C GLU A 301 -10.06 10.48 5.01
N ARG A 302 -11.13 10.97 4.35
CA ARG A 302 -11.81 12.22 4.67
C ARG A 302 -10.87 13.44 4.77
N TRP A 303 -9.77 13.45 4.01
CA TRP A 303 -8.89 14.60 4.00
C TRP A 303 -9.57 15.79 3.31
N GLU A 304 -9.77 16.86 4.03
CA GLU A 304 -10.53 18.03 3.55
C GLU A 304 -9.64 19.12 2.96
N ALA A 305 -8.36 19.18 3.37
CA ALA A 305 -7.47 20.18 2.82
C ALA A 305 -7.20 19.94 1.33
N PRO A 306 -7.26 20.99 0.52
CA PRO A 306 -6.95 20.88 -0.90
C PRO A 306 -5.50 20.41 -1.13
N MET A 307 -5.32 19.50 -2.07
CA MET A 307 -4.01 18.98 -2.48
C MET A 307 -3.81 19.18 -3.98
N LEU A 308 -2.58 19.47 -4.39
CA LEU A 308 -2.22 19.55 -5.80
C LEU A 308 -1.88 18.15 -6.31
N TYR A 309 -2.66 17.69 -7.27
CA TYR A 309 -2.38 16.49 -8.07
C TYR A 309 -1.71 16.95 -9.35
N GLU A 310 -0.39 16.98 -9.33
CA GLU A 310 0.44 17.49 -10.43
C GLU A 310 0.20 16.74 -11.73
N GLY A 311 0.08 17.49 -12.83
CA GLY A 311 -0.25 16.96 -14.15
C GLY A 311 -1.73 16.57 -14.33
N VAL A 312 -2.57 16.74 -13.27
CA VAL A 312 -4.01 16.46 -13.29
C VAL A 312 -4.83 17.73 -13.16
N PHE A 313 -4.47 18.58 -12.18
CA PHE A 313 -5.13 19.85 -11.92
C PHE A 313 -4.12 20.99 -11.80
N ASP A 314 -4.51 22.18 -12.28
CA ASP A 314 -3.69 23.40 -12.19
C ASP A 314 -3.69 24.01 -10.79
N LYS A 315 -4.64 23.60 -9.94
CA LYS A 315 -4.83 24.13 -8.57
C LYS A 315 -5.12 22.99 -7.60
N PRO A 316 -4.78 23.18 -6.31
CA PRO A 316 -5.16 22.22 -5.27
C PRO A 316 -6.67 21.98 -5.21
N VAL A 317 -7.07 20.72 -5.06
CA VAL A 317 -8.48 20.28 -4.97
C VAL A 317 -8.69 19.42 -3.73
N GLY A 318 -9.89 19.49 -3.15
CA GLY A 318 -10.31 18.67 -2.02
C GLY A 318 -10.87 17.33 -2.50
N HIS A 319 -10.10 16.28 -2.45
CA HIS A 319 -10.51 14.94 -2.93
C HIS A 319 -11.81 14.47 -2.26
N HIS A 320 -11.88 14.52 -0.92
CA HIS A 320 -13.07 14.08 -0.18
C HIS A 320 -14.35 14.80 -0.65
N VAL A 321 -14.32 16.12 -0.74
CA VAL A 321 -15.47 16.91 -1.20
C VAL A 321 -15.88 16.55 -2.62
N MET A 322 -14.90 16.29 -3.50
CA MET A 322 -15.17 15.91 -4.89
C MET A 322 -15.86 14.55 -4.98
N THR A 323 -15.55 13.59 -4.09
CA THR A 323 -16.21 12.26 -4.12
C THR A 323 -17.73 12.35 -3.90
N HIS A 324 -18.21 13.39 -3.22
CA HIS A 324 -19.64 13.63 -3.03
C HIS A 324 -20.31 14.34 -4.22
N ASN A 325 -19.54 14.88 -5.14
CA ASN A 325 -20.02 15.67 -6.29
C ASN A 325 -19.87 14.91 -7.62
N GLN A 326 -20.19 13.61 -7.64
CA GLN A 326 -20.05 12.75 -8.83
C GLN A 326 -21.24 12.83 -9.79
N GLN A 327 -22.14 13.78 -9.62
CA GLN A 327 -23.31 13.97 -10.51
C GLN A 327 -22.88 14.52 -11.88
N GLY A 328 -23.64 14.18 -12.92
CA GLY A 328 -23.30 14.59 -14.28
C GLY A 328 -21.87 14.16 -14.65
N ASP A 329 -21.05 15.12 -15.04
CA ASP A 329 -19.64 14.93 -15.39
C ASP A 329 -18.67 15.06 -14.21
N GLY A 330 -19.13 15.38 -12.99
CA GLY A 330 -18.30 15.58 -11.82
C GLY A 330 -17.47 14.35 -11.44
N TYR A 331 -17.96 13.14 -11.76
CA TYR A 331 -17.19 11.91 -11.55
C TYR A 331 -15.87 11.85 -12.33
N LYS A 332 -15.77 12.56 -13.47
CA LYS A 332 -14.57 12.55 -14.32
C LYS A 332 -13.35 13.12 -13.60
N ASP A 333 -13.56 14.13 -12.78
CA ASP A 333 -12.47 14.73 -12.02
C ASP A 333 -12.04 13.84 -10.86
N VAL A 334 -12.97 13.15 -10.19
CA VAL A 334 -12.64 12.12 -9.18
C VAL A 334 -11.90 10.95 -9.84
N GLN A 335 -12.35 10.51 -11.01
CA GLN A 335 -11.69 9.44 -11.77
C GLN A 335 -10.24 9.80 -12.16
N LYS A 336 -9.95 11.07 -12.44
CA LYS A 336 -8.56 11.52 -12.67
C LYS A 336 -7.68 11.34 -11.42
N ILE A 337 -8.23 11.60 -10.22
CA ILE A 337 -7.53 11.36 -8.95
C ILE A 337 -7.33 9.85 -8.74
N ASP A 338 -8.35 9.03 -9.01
CA ASP A 338 -8.21 7.58 -8.93
C ASP A 338 -7.12 7.07 -9.89
N SER A 339 -7.07 7.59 -11.11
CA SER A 339 -6.02 7.26 -12.08
C SER A 339 -4.64 7.74 -11.63
N PHE A 340 -4.54 8.90 -11.00
CA PHE A 340 -3.30 9.39 -10.42
C PHE A 340 -2.79 8.46 -9.30
N ASN A 341 -3.67 8.01 -8.42
CA ASN A 341 -3.33 7.04 -7.39
C ASN A 341 -2.90 5.68 -8.01
N MET A 342 -3.59 5.27 -9.07
CA MET A 342 -3.23 4.07 -9.83
C MET A 342 -1.85 4.16 -10.49
N GLN A 343 -1.45 5.36 -10.96
CA GLN A 343 -0.09 5.61 -11.46
C GLN A 343 0.97 5.41 -10.37
N GLN A 344 0.68 5.77 -9.11
CA GLN A 344 1.62 5.55 -8.01
C GLN A 344 1.75 4.05 -7.70
N TYR A 345 0.66 3.28 -7.79
CA TYR A 345 0.73 1.84 -7.66
C TYR A 345 1.52 1.20 -8.81
N ALA A 346 1.26 1.59 -10.05
CA ALA A 346 2.03 1.14 -11.22
C ALA A 346 3.54 1.46 -11.06
N TYR A 347 3.87 2.64 -10.53
CA TYR A 347 5.25 2.99 -10.21
C TYR A 347 5.90 2.00 -9.24
N VAL A 348 5.21 1.66 -8.15
CA VAL A 348 5.72 0.66 -7.18
C VAL A 348 5.94 -0.69 -7.85
N LEU A 349 4.97 -1.17 -8.65
CA LEU A 349 5.11 -2.45 -9.35
C LEU A 349 6.29 -2.46 -10.31
N GLN A 350 6.48 -1.39 -11.09
CA GLN A 350 7.59 -1.25 -12.02
C GLN A 350 8.93 -1.29 -11.28
N ARG A 351 9.07 -0.53 -10.19
CA ARG A 351 10.29 -0.52 -9.36
C ARG A 351 10.58 -1.91 -8.77
N MET A 352 9.55 -2.59 -8.24
CA MET A 352 9.71 -3.94 -7.69
C MET A 352 10.10 -4.97 -8.77
N LYS A 353 9.69 -4.77 -10.01
CA LYS A 353 10.05 -5.63 -11.14
C LYS A 353 11.51 -5.45 -11.58
N GLU A 354 12.02 -4.23 -11.46
CA GLU A 354 13.41 -3.85 -11.77
C GLU A 354 14.40 -4.36 -10.71
N ILE A 355 13.99 -4.35 -9.43
CA ILE A 355 14.84 -4.81 -8.32
C ILE A 355 15.00 -6.34 -8.40
N LYS A 356 16.25 -6.81 -8.54
CA LYS A 356 16.58 -8.23 -8.54
C LYS A 356 17.02 -8.70 -7.17
N GLU A 357 16.55 -9.88 -6.80
CA GLU A 357 16.94 -10.58 -5.59
C GLU A 357 18.04 -11.62 -5.86
N ALA A 358 18.55 -12.23 -4.81
CA ALA A 358 19.71 -13.11 -4.85
C ALA A 358 19.62 -14.31 -5.79
N ASP A 359 18.40 -14.79 -6.03
CA ASP A 359 18.13 -15.92 -6.93
C ASP A 359 17.84 -15.48 -8.38
N GLY A 360 18.01 -14.17 -8.68
CA GLY A 360 17.76 -13.59 -10.00
C GLY A 360 16.29 -13.27 -10.29
N THR A 361 15.37 -13.66 -9.42
CA THR A 361 13.97 -13.26 -9.53
C THR A 361 13.78 -11.78 -9.20
N SER A 362 12.65 -11.19 -9.60
CA SER A 362 12.37 -9.83 -9.19
C SER A 362 11.82 -9.76 -7.76
N LEU A 363 11.95 -8.59 -7.13
CA LEU A 363 11.29 -8.33 -5.85
C LEU A 363 9.78 -8.56 -5.96
N LEU A 364 9.17 -8.23 -7.12
CA LEU A 364 7.75 -8.45 -7.38
C LEU A 364 7.39 -9.93 -7.40
N ASP A 365 8.21 -10.80 -8.02
CA ASP A 365 7.96 -12.25 -8.06
C ASP A 365 7.89 -12.87 -6.66
N ASN A 366 8.67 -12.32 -5.72
CA ASN A 366 8.72 -12.78 -4.33
C ASN A 366 7.71 -12.07 -3.42
N SER A 367 6.88 -11.21 -3.97
CA SER A 367 5.96 -10.37 -3.19
C SER A 367 4.50 -10.64 -3.49
N LEU A 368 3.66 -10.23 -2.52
CA LEU A 368 2.24 -9.98 -2.65
C LEU A 368 2.03 -8.49 -2.44
N VAL A 369 1.52 -7.78 -3.44
CA VAL A 369 1.33 -6.32 -3.39
C VAL A 369 -0.12 -6.00 -3.64
N THR A 370 -0.83 -5.51 -2.61
CA THR A 370 -2.25 -5.16 -2.75
C THR A 370 -2.45 -3.68 -3.01
N TYR A 371 -3.52 -3.34 -3.72
CA TYR A 371 -4.06 -2.00 -3.87
C TYR A 371 -5.56 -2.06 -3.60
N GLY A 372 -6.06 -1.27 -2.66
CA GLY A 372 -7.46 -1.31 -2.30
C GLY A 372 -7.92 -0.13 -1.46
N ALA A 373 -9.21 -0.09 -1.19
CA ALA A 373 -9.86 0.93 -0.37
C ALA A 373 -10.84 0.30 0.63
N GLY A 374 -11.08 0.99 1.73
CA GLY A 374 -12.07 0.57 2.73
C GLY A 374 -13.51 0.95 2.37
N LEU A 375 -13.69 1.71 1.29
CA LEU A 375 -14.97 2.07 0.69
C LEU A 375 -15.00 1.62 -0.76
N GLY A 376 -16.09 1.00 -1.19
CA GLY A 376 -16.29 0.58 -2.57
C GLY A 376 -16.70 1.74 -3.50
N ASP A 377 -17.26 2.79 -2.92
CA ASP A 377 -17.72 3.99 -3.62
C ASP A 377 -17.67 5.19 -2.65
N GLY A 378 -16.94 6.22 -3.03
CA GLY A 378 -16.81 7.44 -2.23
C GLY A 378 -18.10 8.28 -2.18
N ALA A 379 -18.97 8.21 -3.19
CA ALA A 379 -20.23 8.97 -3.20
C ALA A 379 -21.28 8.39 -2.25
N THR A 380 -21.33 7.07 -2.11
CA THR A 380 -22.36 6.36 -1.34
C THR A 380 -21.83 5.75 -0.04
N HIS A 381 -20.51 5.82 0.17
CA HIS A 381 -19.83 5.25 1.35
C HIS A 381 -20.13 3.77 1.58
N GLN A 382 -20.26 2.99 0.49
CA GLN A 382 -20.61 1.59 0.65
C GLN A 382 -19.42 0.73 1.04
N TYR A 383 -19.67 -0.24 1.93
CA TYR A 383 -18.70 -1.25 2.35
C TYR A 383 -18.80 -2.57 1.59
N PHE A 384 -19.49 -2.54 0.48
CA PHE A 384 -19.73 -3.70 -0.37
C PHE A 384 -18.93 -3.58 -1.63
N ASP A 385 -18.54 -4.74 -2.16
CA ASP A 385 -17.79 -4.82 -3.39
C ASP A 385 -16.54 -3.92 -3.32
N LEU A 386 -15.74 -4.16 -2.27
CA LEU A 386 -14.53 -3.39 -2.02
C LEU A 386 -13.53 -3.64 -3.14
N PRO A 387 -12.86 -2.59 -3.65
CA PRO A 387 -11.88 -2.74 -4.71
C PRO A 387 -10.60 -3.39 -4.17
N LEU A 388 -10.11 -4.40 -4.87
CA LEU A 388 -8.83 -5.02 -4.53
C LEU A 388 -8.09 -5.51 -5.78
N ILE A 389 -6.84 -5.10 -5.91
CA ILE A 389 -5.89 -5.66 -6.87
C ILE A 389 -4.79 -6.33 -6.08
N VAL A 390 -4.34 -7.51 -6.52
CA VAL A 390 -3.19 -8.22 -5.99
C VAL A 390 -2.17 -8.39 -7.10
N ALA A 391 -0.96 -7.89 -6.91
CA ALA A 391 0.16 -8.06 -7.82
C ALA A 391 1.26 -8.95 -7.22
N GLY A 392 2.11 -9.48 -8.09
CA GLY A 392 3.18 -10.40 -7.73
C GLY A 392 2.70 -11.83 -7.53
N THR A 393 3.61 -12.78 -7.59
CA THR A 393 3.25 -14.21 -7.55
C THR A 393 3.39 -14.85 -6.18
N GLY A 394 3.96 -14.14 -5.20
CA GLY A 394 4.26 -14.72 -3.89
C GLY A 394 5.12 -15.97 -4.02
N GLN A 395 6.13 -15.96 -4.91
CA GLN A 395 6.97 -17.10 -5.25
C GLN A 395 6.24 -18.22 -6.00
N GLY A 396 5.39 -17.83 -6.97
CA GLY A 396 4.66 -18.78 -7.81
C GLY A 396 3.39 -19.36 -7.18
N GLN A 397 2.95 -18.85 -6.02
CA GLN A 397 1.74 -19.32 -5.36
C GLN A 397 0.45 -18.73 -5.91
N ILE A 398 0.54 -17.61 -6.63
CA ILE A 398 -0.59 -16.94 -7.28
C ILE A 398 -0.40 -16.97 -8.79
N LYS A 399 -1.45 -17.32 -9.49
CA LYS A 399 -1.53 -17.14 -10.94
C LYS A 399 -2.10 -15.77 -11.23
N GLN A 400 -1.38 -14.97 -11.99
CA GLN A 400 -1.73 -13.61 -12.36
C GLN A 400 -2.42 -13.50 -13.75
N GLY A 401 -2.76 -12.28 -14.17
CA GLY A 401 -3.42 -12.02 -15.46
C GLY A 401 -4.92 -12.31 -15.43
N ARG A 402 -5.56 -12.25 -14.25
CA ARG A 402 -6.96 -12.65 -14.06
C ARG A 402 -7.80 -11.55 -13.41
N PHE A 403 -9.09 -11.68 -13.63
CA PHE A 403 -10.13 -10.99 -12.90
C PHE A 403 -11.00 -12.05 -12.20
N ILE A 404 -11.05 -12.01 -10.88
CA ILE A 404 -11.87 -12.89 -10.05
C ILE A 404 -13.04 -12.08 -9.53
N HIS A 405 -14.26 -12.46 -9.93
CA HIS A 405 -15.48 -11.91 -9.37
C HIS A 405 -16.04 -12.90 -8.37
N CYS A 406 -15.94 -12.59 -7.08
CA CYS A 406 -16.44 -13.42 -6.00
C CYS A 406 -17.96 -13.38 -5.92
N LYS A 407 -18.54 -14.45 -5.37
CA LYS A 407 -19.98 -14.47 -5.07
C LYS A 407 -20.33 -13.32 -4.10
N SER A 408 -21.44 -12.65 -4.37
CA SER A 408 -21.98 -11.61 -3.48
C SER A 408 -22.08 -12.09 -2.02
N GLY A 409 -21.57 -11.29 -1.08
CA GLY A 409 -21.48 -11.64 0.34
C GLY A 409 -20.18 -12.36 0.74
N THR A 410 -19.24 -12.57 -0.19
CA THR A 410 -17.89 -13.04 0.17
C THR A 410 -17.22 -11.98 1.05
N LEU A 411 -16.77 -12.39 2.25
CA LEU A 411 -16.18 -11.45 3.19
C LEU A 411 -14.79 -10.98 2.75
N ASN A 412 -14.50 -9.69 2.92
CA ASN A 412 -13.17 -9.15 2.67
C ASN A 412 -12.10 -9.83 3.53
N SER A 413 -12.44 -10.23 4.77
CA SER A 413 -11.57 -11.01 5.65
C SER A 413 -11.17 -12.38 5.10
N ASN A 414 -11.95 -12.97 4.18
CA ASN A 414 -11.54 -14.18 3.46
C ASN A 414 -10.30 -13.93 2.62
N MET A 415 -10.18 -12.73 2.04
CA MET A 415 -8.97 -12.34 1.32
C MET A 415 -7.80 -12.16 2.28
N TRP A 416 -8.02 -11.57 3.43
CA TRP A 416 -7.00 -11.42 4.47
C TRP A 416 -6.49 -12.77 4.99
N LEU A 417 -7.39 -13.71 5.23
CA LEU A 417 -7.02 -15.08 5.58
C LEU A 417 -6.20 -15.74 4.45
N THR A 418 -6.59 -15.52 3.19
CA THR A 418 -5.85 -16.04 2.03
C THR A 418 -4.43 -15.49 1.98
N LEU A 419 -4.25 -14.17 2.13
CA LEU A 419 -2.92 -13.55 2.16
C LEU A 419 -2.08 -14.04 3.35
N ALA A 420 -2.67 -14.19 4.54
CA ALA A 420 -1.96 -14.73 5.69
C ALA A 420 -1.43 -16.15 5.41
N LYS A 421 -2.25 -17.04 4.85
CA LYS A 421 -1.83 -18.40 4.48
C LYS A 421 -0.76 -18.39 3.38
N LEU A 422 -0.88 -17.54 2.37
CA LEU A 422 0.14 -17.36 1.32
C LEU A 422 1.47 -16.86 1.89
N MET A 423 1.44 -16.03 2.94
CA MET A 423 2.62 -15.60 3.67
C MET A 423 3.17 -16.67 4.61
N GLY A 424 2.51 -17.82 4.76
CA GLY A 424 2.97 -18.94 5.57
C GLY A 424 2.45 -18.94 7.00
N VAL A 425 1.49 -18.09 7.33
CA VAL A 425 0.86 -18.06 8.66
C VAL A 425 -0.10 -19.24 8.82
N LYS A 426 0.04 -19.98 9.90
CA LYS A 426 -0.77 -21.17 10.21
C LYS A 426 -1.96 -20.77 11.07
N ILE A 427 -3.00 -20.21 10.45
CA ILE A 427 -4.26 -19.87 11.07
C ILE A 427 -5.43 -20.43 10.26
N GLU A 428 -6.50 -20.82 10.92
CA GLU A 428 -7.70 -21.34 10.25
C GLU A 428 -8.75 -20.26 10.02
N GLN A 429 -8.72 -19.19 10.78
CA GLN A 429 -9.65 -18.08 10.69
C GLN A 429 -8.96 -16.75 10.96
N TYR A 430 -9.38 -15.69 10.30
CA TYR A 430 -8.99 -14.31 10.58
C TYR A 430 -10.25 -13.44 10.72
N ALA A 431 -10.41 -12.78 11.86
CA ALA A 431 -11.58 -11.98 12.19
C ALA A 431 -12.90 -12.73 11.87
N ASP A 432 -13.76 -12.16 11.05
CA ASP A 432 -15.04 -12.74 10.64
C ASP A 432 -14.95 -13.67 9.41
N SER A 433 -13.73 -14.02 8.95
CA SER A 433 -13.56 -14.86 7.76
C SER A 433 -14.24 -16.22 7.89
N THR A 434 -14.84 -16.68 6.78
CA THR A 434 -15.52 -17.96 6.66
C THR A 434 -14.79 -18.99 5.80
N GLY A 435 -13.66 -18.60 5.21
CA GLY A 435 -12.84 -19.43 4.34
C GLY A 435 -11.80 -18.59 3.57
N VAL A 436 -11.18 -19.18 2.57
CA VAL A 436 -10.18 -18.55 1.69
C VAL A 436 -10.76 -18.25 0.32
N ILE A 437 -10.12 -17.38 -0.44
CA ILE A 437 -10.40 -17.16 -1.87
C ILE A 437 -9.54 -18.15 -2.66
N SER A 438 -10.04 -19.38 -2.80
CA SER A 438 -9.30 -20.47 -3.45
C SER A 438 -8.90 -20.16 -4.90
N ASP A 439 -9.72 -19.39 -5.60
CA ASP A 439 -9.49 -19.00 -6.99
C ASP A 439 -8.25 -18.11 -7.19
N LEU A 440 -7.69 -17.56 -6.12
CA LEU A 440 -6.46 -16.76 -6.19
C LEU A 440 -5.21 -17.63 -6.35
N TRP A 441 -5.23 -18.87 -5.89
CA TRP A 441 -4.06 -19.74 -5.87
C TRP A 441 -3.69 -20.24 -7.28
N ALA A 442 -2.41 -20.60 -7.47
CA ALA A 442 -1.88 -21.11 -8.73
C ALA A 442 -2.30 -22.57 -8.99
#